data_3b142e8e66095cd94ad761d45f631a8d
#
_entry.id   3b142e8e66095cd94ad761d45f631a8d
#
_cell.length_a   1.000
_cell.length_b   1.000
_cell.length_c   1.000
_cell.angle_alpha   90.00
_cell.angle_beta   90.00
_cell.angle_gamma   90.00
#
_symmetry.space_group_name_H-M   'P 1'
#
loop_
_entity.id
_entity.type
_entity.pdbx_description
1 polymer ?
#
loop_
_entity_poly.entity_id
_entity_poly.type
_entity_poly.pdbx_seq_one_letter_code
_entity_poly.pdbx_strand_id
1 'polypeptide(L)'
;QEMVETAWASASTFRGSDMRGGANGARIRLAPQKDWEANNPSQLSKILEIYENIANETGASVADVIVLAGNLAIEIASGVEVPFTPGRGDASQEQTDIESFEVLEPKSDAFRNFHANGVNTPPEEIMLDKAQLLGITAPEMTVLVGGMRSMGISSNGYGLFTDNKNKLTNDYFKTCLLYTSPSPRDET
;
A
#
# COMPACT_ATOMS: atom_id res chain seq x y z
N GLN A 1 -1.93 -1.87 11.30
CA GLN A 1 -0.89 -1.77 10.27
C GLN A 1 -1.14 -2.78 9.14
N GLU A 2 -1.16 -4.06 9.43
CA GLU A 2 -1.29 -5.16 8.44
C GLU A 2 -2.53 -5.03 7.54
N MET A 3 -3.67 -4.59 8.07
CA MET A 3 -4.88 -4.36 7.27
C MET A 3 -4.66 -3.28 6.21
N VAL A 4 -3.99 -2.18 6.56
CA VAL A 4 -3.70 -1.09 5.62
C VAL A 4 -2.64 -1.51 4.61
N GLU A 5 -1.60 -2.21 5.04
CA GLU A 5 -0.57 -2.74 4.14
C GLU A 5 -1.16 -3.68 3.09
N THR A 6 -2.05 -4.59 3.52
CA THR A 6 -2.71 -5.53 2.60
C THR A 6 -3.65 -4.81 1.64
N ALA A 7 -4.45 -3.85 2.12
CA ALA A 7 -5.32 -3.06 1.27
C ALA A 7 -4.52 -2.23 0.24
N TRP A 8 -3.43 -1.60 0.67
CA TRP A 8 -2.52 -0.89 -0.22
C TRP A 8 -1.87 -1.82 -1.24
N ALA A 9 -1.30 -2.95 -0.80
CA ALA A 9 -0.68 -3.93 -1.68
C ALA A 9 -1.64 -4.45 -2.76
N SER A 10 -2.93 -4.57 -2.43
CA SER A 10 -3.98 -4.94 -3.38
C SER A 10 -4.32 -3.79 -4.32
N ALA A 11 -4.62 -2.61 -3.80
CA ALA A 11 -5.13 -1.48 -4.57
C ALA A 11 -4.06 -0.79 -5.42
N SER A 12 -2.83 -0.70 -4.93
CA SER A 12 -1.74 0.05 -5.58
C SER A 12 -1.21 -0.56 -6.87
N THR A 13 -1.62 -1.78 -7.20
CA THR A 13 -1.32 -2.40 -8.50
C THR A 13 -2.13 -1.80 -9.65
N PHE A 14 -3.15 -1.00 -9.35
CA PHE A 14 -3.99 -0.40 -10.38
C PHE A 14 -3.20 0.53 -11.31
N ARG A 15 -3.47 0.39 -12.60
CA ARG A 15 -2.93 1.23 -13.66
C ARG A 15 -4.08 1.85 -14.45
N GLY A 16 -4.26 3.16 -14.29
CA GLY A 16 -5.31 3.89 -15.01
C GLY A 16 -5.11 3.94 -16.53
N SER A 17 -3.89 3.72 -17.01
CA SER A 17 -3.56 3.72 -18.44
C SER A 17 -4.15 2.54 -19.21
N ASP A 18 -4.28 1.37 -18.58
CA ASP A 18 -4.76 0.13 -19.21
C ASP A 18 -5.76 -0.64 -18.33
N MET A 19 -6.17 -0.05 -17.22
CA MET A 19 -7.15 -0.60 -16.27
C MET A 19 -6.75 -1.95 -15.66
N ARG A 20 -5.45 -2.26 -15.60
CA ARG A 20 -4.93 -3.48 -14.98
C ARG A 20 -4.77 -3.32 -13.48
N GLY A 21 -4.72 -4.46 -12.79
CA GLY A 21 -4.49 -4.52 -11.35
C GLY A 21 -5.67 -3.99 -10.53
N GLY A 22 -5.35 -3.50 -9.32
CA GLY A 22 -6.34 -2.98 -8.40
C GLY A 22 -6.96 -4.04 -7.49
N ALA A 23 -7.84 -3.58 -6.60
CA ALA A 23 -8.42 -4.42 -5.56
C ALA A 23 -9.43 -5.45 -6.07
N ASN A 24 -10.09 -5.18 -7.22
CA ASN A 24 -11.07 -6.10 -7.77
C ASN A 24 -10.41 -7.39 -8.23
N GLY A 25 -11.00 -8.52 -7.87
CA GLY A 25 -10.46 -9.85 -8.13
C GLY A 25 -9.65 -10.42 -6.97
N ALA A 26 -9.28 -9.63 -5.98
CA ALA A 26 -8.42 -10.04 -4.85
C ALA A 26 -7.20 -10.87 -5.29
N ARG A 27 -6.55 -10.47 -6.39
CA ARG A 27 -5.45 -11.24 -6.99
C ARG A 27 -4.19 -11.28 -6.13
N ILE A 28 -4.16 -10.46 -5.07
CA ILE A 28 -3.13 -10.55 -4.02
C ILE A 28 -3.07 -11.93 -3.35
N ARG A 29 -4.15 -12.74 -3.44
CA ARG A 29 -4.20 -14.15 -2.98
C ARG A 29 -3.53 -15.13 -3.96
N LEU A 30 -3.31 -14.69 -5.20
CA LEU A 30 -2.96 -15.53 -6.34
C LEU A 30 -1.53 -15.24 -6.81
N ALA A 31 -0.93 -16.22 -7.48
CA ALA A 31 0.34 -16.00 -8.16
C ALA A 31 0.16 -15.03 -9.35
N PRO A 32 1.13 -14.15 -9.63
CA PRO A 32 2.41 -13.99 -8.95
C PRO A 32 2.35 -13.06 -7.73
N GLN A 33 1.27 -12.29 -7.55
CA GLN A 33 1.19 -11.16 -6.61
C GLN A 33 1.38 -11.58 -5.14
N LYS A 34 0.89 -12.75 -4.74
CA LYS A 34 1.03 -13.26 -3.37
C LYS A 34 2.49 -13.51 -2.95
N ASP A 35 3.36 -13.75 -3.94
CA ASP A 35 4.75 -14.14 -3.73
C ASP A 35 5.73 -12.96 -3.86
N TRP A 36 5.26 -11.76 -4.22
CA TRP A 36 6.11 -10.58 -4.35
C TRP A 36 6.73 -10.18 -3.01
N GLU A 37 8.04 -9.92 -3.03
CA GLU A 37 8.80 -9.54 -1.84
C GLU A 37 8.20 -8.32 -1.13
N ALA A 38 7.77 -7.32 -1.90
CA ALA A 38 7.14 -6.10 -1.38
C ALA A 38 5.89 -6.35 -0.53
N ASN A 39 5.23 -7.50 -0.70
CA ASN A 39 4.00 -7.86 0.00
C ASN A 39 4.23 -8.64 1.30
N ASN A 40 5.50 -8.94 1.65
CA ASN A 40 5.82 -9.77 2.80
C ASN A 40 4.98 -11.07 2.85
N PRO A 41 5.26 -12.07 1.99
CA PRO A 41 4.41 -13.24 1.80
C PRO A 41 4.05 -13.99 3.08
N SER A 42 4.97 -14.04 4.05
CA SER A 42 4.75 -14.74 5.32
C SER A 42 3.72 -14.05 6.22
N GLN A 43 3.64 -12.74 6.19
CA GLN A 43 2.63 -11.95 6.90
C GLN A 43 1.33 -11.92 6.11
N LEU A 44 1.43 -11.74 4.80
CA LEU A 44 0.28 -11.71 3.90
C LEU A 44 -0.55 -12.99 3.99
N SER A 45 0.07 -14.17 4.00
CA SER A 45 -0.64 -15.44 4.07
C SER A 45 -1.51 -15.56 5.33
N LYS A 46 -1.02 -15.06 6.46
CA LYS A 46 -1.77 -15.11 7.74
C LYS A 46 -3.00 -14.21 7.73
N ILE A 47 -2.87 -13.00 7.18
CA ILE A 47 -4.01 -12.08 7.13
C ILE A 47 -5.03 -12.49 6.08
N LEU A 48 -4.58 -13.06 4.97
CA LEU A 48 -5.48 -13.60 3.94
C LEU A 48 -6.29 -14.79 4.45
N GLU A 49 -5.72 -15.68 5.26
CA GLU A 49 -6.47 -16.76 5.91
C GLU A 49 -7.63 -16.20 6.76
N ILE A 50 -7.39 -15.13 7.51
CA ILE A 50 -8.44 -14.47 8.29
C ILE A 50 -9.53 -13.88 7.38
N TYR A 51 -9.13 -13.21 6.29
CA TYR A 51 -10.06 -12.58 5.38
C TYR A 51 -10.89 -13.59 4.59
N GLU A 52 -10.30 -14.71 4.20
CA GLU A 52 -11.02 -15.83 3.56
C GLU A 52 -12.04 -16.45 4.50
N ASN A 53 -11.71 -16.60 5.79
CA ASN A 53 -12.66 -17.08 6.79
C ASN A 53 -13.84 -16.10 6.96
N ILE A 54 -13.58 -14.80 7.06
CA ILE A 54 -14.63 -13.78 7.14
C ILE A 54 -15.50 -13.80 5.88
N ALA A 55 -14.90 -13.89 4.71
CA ALA A 55 -15.62 -13.97 3.43
C ALA A 55 -16.53 -15.21 3.37
N ASN A 56 -16.04 -16.37 3.79
CA ASN A 56 -16.81 -17.59 3.85
C ASN A 56 -17.99 -17.52 4.82
N GLU A 57 -17.81 -16.91 5.98
CA GLU A 57 -18.86 -16.76 7.00
C GLU A 57 -19.94 -15.75 6.60
N THR A 58 -19.55 -14.69 5.89
CA THR A 58 -20.46 -13.59 5.55
C THR A 58 -21.05 -13.67 4.15
N GLY A 59 -20.45 -14.44 3.25
CA GLY A 59 -20.78 -14.47 1.83
C GLY A 59 -20.27 -13.27 1.05
N ALA A 60 -19.42 -12.42 1.65
CA ALA A 60 -18.75 -11.31 0.98
C ALA A 60 -17.59 -11.82 0.10
N SER A 61 -17.16 -11.03 -0.90
CA SER A 61 -15.92 -11.32 -1.60
C SER A 61 -14.71 -11.00 -0.72
N VAL A 62 -13.62 -11.74 -0.90
CA VAL A 62 -12.34 -11.41 -0.23
C VAL A 62 -11.85 -10.04 -0.65
N ALA A 63 -12.10 -9.64 -1.91
CA ALA A 63 -11.78 -8.31 -2.41
C ALA A 63 -12.46 -7.20 -1.59
N ASP A 64 -13.73 -7.36 -1.27
CA ASP A 64 -14.46 -6.39 -0.43
C ASP A 64 -14.00 -6.43 1.02
N VAL A 65 -13.71 -7.61 1.57
CA VAL A 65 -13.14 -7.74 2.93
C VAL A 65 -11.80 -7.02 3.05
N ILE A 66 -10.90 -7.15 2.08
CA ILE A 66 -9.60 -6.47 2.06
C ILE A 66 -9.79 -4.95 2.11
N VAL A 67 -10.65 -4.42 1.24
CA VAL A 67 -10.88 -2.96 1.16
C VAL A 67 -11.55 -2.43 2.42
N LEU A 68 -12.57 -3.13 2.91
CA LEU A 68 -13.27 -2.74 4.15
C LEU A 68 -12.34 -2.75 5.36
N ALA A 69 -11.48 -3.76 5.48
CA ALA A 69 -10.50 -3.85 6.55
C ALA A 69 -9.50 -2.68 6.52
N GLY A 70 -9.04 -2.30 5.31
CA GLY A 70 -8.19 -1.12 5.14
C GLY A 70 -8.87 0.17 5.56
N ASN A 71 -10.13 0.38 5.13
CA ASN A 71 -10.94 1.54 5.52
C ASN A 71 -11.11 1.61 7.04
N LEU A 72 -11.53 0.50 7.66
CA LEU A 72 -11.72 0.41 9.10
C LEU A 72 -10.44 0.75 9.88
N ALA A 73 -9.30 0.27 9.42
CA ALA A 73 -8.01 0.58 10.06
C ALA A 73 -7.66 2.07 9.96
N ILE A 74 -7.99 2.72 8.84
CA ILE A 74 -7.81 4.17 8.66
C ILE A 74 -8.79 4.93 9.55
N GLU A 75 -10.04 4.50 9.65
CA GLU A 75 -11.05 5.09 10.56
C GLU A 75 -10.59 5.05 12.02
N ILE A 76 -10.09 3.90 12.47
CA ILE A 76 -9.57 3.74 13.83
C ILE A 76 -8.36 4.67 14.08
N ALA A 77 -7.49 4.82 13.08
CA ALA A 77 -6.29 5.64 13.20
C ALA A 77 -6.55 7.14 13.12
N SER A 78 -7.57 7.56 12.36
CA SER A 78 -7.89 8.96 12.08
C SER A 78 -9.04 9.50 12.94
N GLY A 79 -9.96 8.64 13.36
CA GLY A 79 -11.24 9.03 13.96
C GLY A 79 -12.25 9.61 12.94
N VAL A 80 -12.01 9.42 11.65
CA VAL A 80 -12.86 9.93 10.55
C VAL A 80 -13.41 8.75 9.76
N GLU A 81 -14.71 8.77 9.47
CA GLU A 81 -15.38 7.76 8.64
C GLU A 81 -14.83 7.75 7.22
N VAL A 82 -14.53 6.55 6.72
CA VAL A 82 -14.05 6.33 5.33
C VAL A 82 -15.13 5.60 4.54
N PRO A 83 -15.73 6.25 3.51
CA PRO A 83 -16.80 5.64 2.73
C PRO A 83 -16.40 4.31 2.10
N PHE A 84 -17.30 3.33 2.17
CA PHE A 84 -17.11 2.02 1.56
C PHE A 84 -18.21 1.71 0.56
N THR A 85 -17.82 1.25 -0.62
CA THR A 85 -18.73 0.76 -1.64
C THR A 85 -18.41 -0.69 -1.94
N PRO A 86 -19.32 -1.64 -1.64
CA PRO A 86 -19.15 -3.05 -1.95
C PRO A 86 -19.37 -3.36 -3.43
N GLY A 87 -19.11 -4.59 -3.84
CA GLY A 87 -19.45 -5.11 -5.17
C GLY A 87 -18.26 -5.60 -5.98
N ARG A 88 -17.09 -5.74 -5.35
CA ARG A 88 -15.93 -6.40 -5.98
C ARG A 88 -16.15 -7.90 -5.97
N GLY A 89 -15.65 -8.58 -7.02
CA GLY A 89 -15.63 -10.03 -7.09
C GLY A 89 -14.23 -10.60 -6.85
N ASP A 90 -14.15 -11.89 -6.64
CA ASP A 90 -12.90 -12.63 -6.51
C ASP A 90 -12.57 -13.35 -7.81
N ALA A 91 -11.32 -13.21 -8.27
CA ALA A 91 -10.81 -13.93 -9.42
C ALA A 91 -10.26 -15.30 -9.02
N SER A 92 -10.27 -16.23 -9.97
CA SER A 92 -9.53 -17.48 -9.87
C SER A 92 -8.12 -17.35 -10.44
N GLN A 93 -7.28 -18.38 -10.23
CA GLN A 93 -5.93 -18.39 -10.82
C GLN A 93 -5.99 -18.43 -12.34
N GLU A 94 -6.95 -19.15 -12.92
CA GLU A 94 -7.15 -19.27 -14.38
C GLU A 94 -7.59 -17.95 -15.02
N GLN A 95 -8.21 -17.06 -14.24
CA GLN A 95 -8.60 -15.72 -14.63
C GLN A 95 -7.47 -14.67 -14.42
N THR A 96 -6.30 -15.13 -14.00
CA THR A 96 -5.15 -14.27 -13.72
C THR A 96 -4.07 -14.54 -14.75
N ASP A 97 -3.88 -13.58 -15.65
CA ASP A 97 -2.79 -13.59 -16.62
C ASP A 97 -1.46 -13.23 -15.92
N ILE A 98 -0.65 -14.25 -15.64
CA ILE A 98 0.59 -14.13 -14.88
C ILE A 98 1.57 -13.16 -15.56
N GLU A 99 1.79 -13.27 -16.87
CA GLU A 99 2.71 -12.41 -17.61
C GLU A 99 2.26 -10.94 -17.55
N SER A 100 0.96 -10.72 -17.62
CA SER A 100 0.34 -9.39 -17.50
C SER A 100 0.49 -8.81 -16.10
N PHE A 101 0.54 -9.65 -15.06
CA PHE A 101 0.68 -9.23 -13.67
C PHE A 101 2.13 -8.99 -13.24
N GLU A 102 3.11 -9.63 -13.83
CA GLU A 102 4.54 -9.42 -13.50
C GLU A 102 4.96 -7.95 -13.63
N VAL A 103 4.45 -7.25 -14.64
CA VAL A 103 4.77 -5.82 -14.85
C VAL A 103 4.18 -4.90 -13.78
N LEU A 104 3.28 -5.39 -12.94
CA LEU A 104 2.66 -4.66 -11.84
C LEU A 104 3.45 -4.78 -10.53
N GLU A 105 4.47 -5.64 -10.49
CA GLU A 105 5.31 -5.81 -9.30
C GLU A 105 6.00 -4.51 -8.93
N PRO A 106 5.88 -4.07 -7.65
CA PRO A 106 6.50 -2.84 -7.20
C PRO A 106 8.04 -2.92 -7.25
N LYS A 107 8.67 -2.04 -8.00
CA LYS A 107 10.13 -1.84 -7.97
C LYS A 107 10.56 -0.97 -6.80
N SER A 108 9.71 -0.04 -6.42
CA SER A 108 9.86 0.77 -5.23
C SER A 108 8.48 1.08 -4.66
N ASP A 109 8.39 1.09 -3.35
CA ASP A 109 7.17 1.45 -2.61
C ASP A 109 7.55 2.23 -1.36
N ALA A 110 7.49 3.55 -1.46
CA ALA A 110 7.81 4.43 -0.35
C ALA A 110 6.80 4.29 0.81
N PHE A 111 5.59 3.83 0.51
CA PHE A 111 4.55 3.56 1.48
C PHE A 111 5.01 2.49 2.50
N ARG A 112 5.64 1.42 2.03
CA ARG A 112 6.19 0.33 2.85
C ARG A 112 7.70 0.44 3.08
N ASN A 113 8.33 1.50 2.61
CA ASN A 113 9.79 1.68 2.63
C ASN A 113 10.54 0.54 1.91
N PHE A 114 10.01 0.10 0.79
CA PHE A 114 10.57 -0.97 -0.02
C PHE A 114 11.27 -0.41 -1.26
N HIS A 115 12.42 -0.97 -1.57
CA HIS A 115 13.13 -0.74 -2.84
C HIS A 115 13.78 -2.06 -3.27
N ALA A 116 13.41 -2.54 -4.46
CA ALA A 116 13.88 -3.82 -4.95
C ALA A 116 15.39 -3.79 -5.27
N ASN A 117 16.07 -4.91 -5.01
CA ASN A 117 17.48 -5.04 -5.31
C ASN A 117 17.75 -4.89 -6.81
N GLY A 118 18.82 -4.16 -7.15
CA GLY A 118 19.23 -3.93 -8.53
C GLY A 118 18.45 -2.85 -9.29
N VAL A 119 17.49 -2.20 -8.66
CA VAL A 119 16.81 -1.03 -9.22
C VAL A 119 17.64 0.21 -8.94
N ASN A 120 18.07 0.90 -10.03
CA ASN A 120 18.91 2.11 -9.94
C ASN A 120 18.13 3.41 -10.10
N THR A 121 16.85 3.32 -10.50
CA THR A 121 15.98 4.50 -10.62
C THR A 121 15.68 5.07 -9.22
N PRO A 122 15.84 6.38 -9.02
CA PRO A 122 15.52 7.00 -7.73
C PRO A 122 14.09 6.70 -7.29
N PRO A 123 13.86 6.36 -6.01
CA PRO A 123 12.52 6.02 -5.50
C PRO A 123 11.47 7.08 -5.76
N GLU A 124 11.83 8.35 -5.70
CA GLU A 124 10.93 9.49 -5.95
C GLU A 124 10.44 9.53 -7.41
N GLU A 125 11.26 9.16 -8.38
CA GLU A 125 10.84 9.08 -9.79
C GLU A 125 9.84 7.93 -9.99
N ILE A 126 10.10 6.76 -9.40
CA ILE A 126 9.18 5.63 -9.43
C ILE A 126 7.84 5.99 -8.75
N MET A 127 7.89 6.77 -7.67
CA MET A 127 6.70 7.22 -6.97
C MET A 127 5.87 8.21 -7.79
N LEU A 128 6.51 9.09 -8.56
CA LEU A 128 5.80 9.99 -9.48
C LEU A 128 5.10 9.22 -10.60
N ASP A 129 5.76 8.23 -11.18
CA ASP A 129 5.14 7.33 -12.16
C ASP A 129 3.95 6.57 -11.57
N LYS A 130 4.12 6.02 -10.37
CA LYS A 130 3.04 5.36 -9.63
C LYS A 130 1.86 6.30 -9.36
N ALA A 131 2.11 7.55 -9.00
CA ALA A 131 1.05 8.55 -8.79
C ALA A 131 0.23 8.77 -10.07
N GLN A 132 0.90 8.89 -11.22
CA GLN A 132 0.22 9.03 -12.51
C GLN A 132 -0.63 7.81 -12.85
N LEU A 133 -0.09 6.60 -12.64
CA LEU A 133 -0.83 5.35 -12.89
C LEU A 133 -2.07 5.22 -12.00
N LEU A 134 -1.99 5.66 -10.75
CA LEU A 134 -3.11 5.67 -9.81
C LEU A 134 -4.10 6.83 -10.06
N GLY A 135 -3.76 7.78 -10.91
CA GLY A 135 -4.59 8.97 -11.19
C GLY A 135 -4.60 9.97 -10.04
N ILE A 136 -3.53 10.01 -9.24
CA ILE A 136 -3.36 10.96 -8.14
C ILE A 136 -2.19 11.91 -8.42
N THR A 137 -2.19 13.05 -7.75
CA THR A 137 -1.13 14.05 -7.86
C THR A 137 0.07 13.71 -6.98
N ALA A 138 1.23 14.32 -7.25
CA ALA A 138 2.42 14.14 -6.41
C ALA A 138 2.19 14.59 -4.94
N PRO A 139 1.50 15.71 -4.64
CA PRO A 139 1.13 16.04 -3.27
C PRO A 139 0.24 14.99 -2.59
N GLU A 140 -0.75 14.44 -3.29
CA GLU A 140 -1.59 13.36 -2.75
C GLU A 140 -0.77 12.09 -2.46
N MET A 141 0.15 11.71 -3.35
CA MET A 141 1.07 10.61 -3.10
C MET A 141 1.95 10.88 -1.85
N THR A 142 2.42 12.12 -1.68
CA THR A 142 3.21 12.51 -0.50
C THR A 142 2.39 12.38 0.79
N VAL A 143 1.11 12.76 0.75
CA VAL A 143 0.19 12.60 1.90
C VAL A 143 -0.04 11.13 2.22
N LEU A 144 -0.22 10.27 1.21
CA LEU A 144 -0.33 8.82 1.41
C LEU A 144 0.91 8.25 2.10
N VAL A 145 2.10 8.55 1.61
CA VAL A 145 3.36 8.09 2.20
C VAL A 145 3.49 8.59 3.64
N GLY A 146 3.28 9.89 3.88
CA GLY A 146 3.39 10.49 5.21
C GLY A 146 2.37 9.93 6.19
N GLY A 147 1.13 9.67 5.75
CA GLY A 147 0.09 9.04 6.55
C GLY A 147 0.48 7.63 6.99
N MET A 148 1.00 6.81 6.06
CA MET A 148 1.44 5.45 6.39
C MET A 148 2.63 5.44 7.35
N ARG A 149 3.57 6.35 7.15
CA ARG A 149 4.71 6.53 8.07
C ARG A 149 4.23 6.94 9.47
N SER A 150 3.27 7.84 9.56
CA SER A 150 2.66 8.23 10.84
C SER A 150 1.93 7.08 11.53
N MET A 151 1.38 6.14 10.78
CA MET A 151 0.79 4.91 11.32
C MET A 151 1.83 3.85 11.71
N GLY A 152 3.09 4.08 11.46
CA GLY A 152 4.18 3.16 11.77
C GLY A 152 4.39 2.09 10.70
N ILE A 153 3.88 2.29 9.48
CA ILE A 153 4.05 1.35 8.38
C ILE A 153 5.40 1.60 7.70
N SER A 154 6.30 0.63 7.81
CA SER A 154 7.61 0.64 7.17
C SER A 154 8.23 -0.75 7.26
N SER A 155 8.71 -1.31 6.17
CA SER A 155 9.31 -2.65 6.14
C SER A 155 10.52 -2.81 7.07
N ASN A 156 11.29 -1.75 7.28
CA ASN A 156 12.51 -1.76 8.10
C ASN A 156 12.45 -0.86 9.33
N GLY A 157 11.29 -0.28 9.64
CA GLY A 157 11.13 0.66 10.75
C GLY A 157 11.80 2.02 10.52
N TYR A 158 12.36 2.29 9.35
CA TYR A 158 12.99 3.56 9.01
C TYR A 158 11.99 4.60 8.52
N GLY A 159 12.24 5.87 8.81
CA GLY A 159 11.46 7.00 8.30
C GLY A 159 10.05 7.11 8.91
N LEU A 160 9.81 6.54 10.07
CA LEU A 160 8.50 6.60 10.73
C LEU A 160 8.21 7.99 11.31
N PHE A 161 9.21 8.62 11.91
CA PHE A 161 9.16 9.98 12.46
C PHE A 161 7.98 10.26 13.40
N THR A 162 7.53 9.25 14.14
CA THR A 162 6.45 9.36 15.10
C THR A 162 6.66 8.41 16.28
N ASP A 163 6.29 8.87 17.47
CA ASP A 163 6.20 8.05 18.69
C ASP A 163 4.78 7.48 18.87
N ASN A 164 3.80 8.01 18.13
CA ASN A 164 2.38 7.63 18.20
C ASN A 164 2.00 6.68 17.06
N LYS A 165 2.55 5.46 17.07
CA LYS A 165 2.21 4.44 16.08
C LYS A 165 0.71 4.12 16.10
N ASN A 166 0.17 3.72 14.95
CA ASN A 166 -1.25 3.42 14.72
C ASN A 166 -2.20 4.63 14.81
N LYS A 167 -1.68 5.85 14.69
CA LYS A 167 -2.49 7.06 14.57
C LYS A 167 -2.09 7.87 13.36
N LEU A 168 -3.07 8.41 12.66
CA LEU A 168 -2.84 9.39 11.60
C LEU A 168 -2.63 10.76 12.25
N THR A 169 -1.38 11.23 12.22
CA THR A 169 -0.94 12.53 12.75
C THR A 169 -0.09 13.26 11.72
N ASN A 170 0.19 14.54 11.98
CA ASN A 170 1.11 15.33 11.17
C ASN A 170 2.59 15.15 11.56
N ASP A 171 2.93 14.18 12.40
CA ASP A 171 4.27 14.02 12.96
C ASP A 171 5.32 13.79 11.87
N TYR A 172 5.01 12.94 10.87
CA TYR A 172 5.89 12.71 9.74
C TYR A 172 6.31 14.02 9.06
N PHE A 173 5.33 14.85 8.72
CA PHE A 173 5.59 16.11 8.00
C PHE A 173 6.34 17.13 8.85
N LYS A 174 6.01 17.24 10.14
CA LYS A 174 6.71 18.11 11.07
C LYS A 174 8.18 17.72 11.20
N THR A 175 8.44 16.44 11.41
CA THR A 175 9.79 15.92 11.59
C THR A 175 10.59 15.98 10.30
N CYS A 176 9.99 15.65 9.16
CA CYS A 176 10.63 15.76 7.85
C CYS A 176 11.10 17.19 7.56
N LEU A 177 10.28 18.21 7.88
CA LEU A 177 10.66 19.61 7.72
C LEU A 177 11.78 20.04 8.66
N LEU A 178 11.88 19.47 9.86
CA LEU A 178 12.98 19.75 10.78
C LEU A 178 14.31 19.16 10.31
N TYR A 179 14.29 18.01 9.66
CA TYR A 179 15.48 17.33 9.14
C TYR A 179 15.96 17.88 7.78
N THR A 180 15.16 18.63 7.07
CA THR A 180 15.54 19.29 5.82
C THR A 180 16.22 20.66 6.03
N SER A 181 16.51 21.05 7.28
CA SER A 181 17.31 22.23 7.61
C SER A 181 18.80 21.86 7.66
N PRO A 182 19.70 22.75 7.38
CA PRO A 182 20.34 23.02 6.10
C PRO A 182 21.29 21.90 5.64
N SER A 183 21.48 21.81 4.34
CA SER A 183 22.52 20.96 3.74
C SER A 183 23.90 21.28 4.35
N PRO A 184 24.76 20.27 4.62
CA PRO A 184 26.15 20.53 5.02
C PRO A 184 26.97 21.39 4.05
N ARG A 185 26.39 21.80 2.92
CA ARG A 185 26.98 22.73 1.96
C ARG A 185 26.76 24.19 2.32
N ASP A 186 25.90 24.48 3.28
CA ASP A 186 25.59 25.86 3.69
C ASP A 186 26.41 26.34 4.90
N GLU A 187 27.35 25.51 5.38
CA GLU A 187 28.29 25.84 6.47
C GLU A 187 29.70 26.19 6.00
N THR A 188 29.84 26.86 4.86
CA THR A 188 31.14 27.44 4.45
C THR A 188 31.07 28.95 4.33
#